data_81d53a8e84c1659e83de92a036425ecf
#
_entry.id   81d53a8e84c1659e83de92a036425ecf
#
_cell.length_a   1.000
_cell.length_b   1.000
_cell.length_c   1.000
_cell.angle_alpha   90.00
_cell.angle_beta   90.00
_cell.angle_gamma   90.00
#
_symmetry.space_group_name_H-M   'P 1'
#
loop_
_entity.id
_entity.type
_entity.pdbx_description
1 polymer ?
#
loop_
_entity_poly.entity_id
_entity_poly.type
_entity_poly.pdbx_seq_one_letter_code
_entity_poly.pdbx_strand_id
1 'polypeptide(L)'
;FDWTAQRSVGTTGNLVDEDGNQYLRIIVFSGAGKHFCAGADINMMRDAGANSPEENRQDSARLDRLFNGLWSHPCFTIGSITGVALGGGAGLVACLDHVIATDNVKIALSEGKLGILPAVIGPYVYRRLGSACFRRLAMQASRIGAQEALRTGFIEQVVSSSQDMEQSVNDLIAEVMTTGPCAVSLAKELTLDFDRWTGSDEQLREHTLDFTSRMRGSNEGQEGLSSFLEKRDANWKS
;
A
#
# COMPACT_ATOMS: atom_id res chain seq x y z
N PHE A 1 -7.22 8.45 6.41
CA PHE A 1 -7.59 7.43 5.41
C PHE A 1 -9.08 7.10 5.41
N ASP A 2 -9.76 7.16 6.55
CA ASP A 2 -11.19 6.81 6.62
C ASP A 2 -12.05 7.61 5.64
N TRP A 3 -11.78 8.93 5.49
CA TRP A 3 -12.48 9.78 4.55
C TRP A 3 -12.32 9.35 3.09
N THR A 4 -11.10 8.99 2.68
CA THR A 4 -10.81 8.50 1.32
C THR A 4 -11.37 7.09 1.10
N ALA A 5 -11.29 6.21 2.11
CA ALA A 5 -11.84 4.88 2.03
C ALA A 5 -13.37 4.89 1.84
N GLN A 6 -14.09 5.73 2.58
CA GLN A 6 -15.55 5.90 2.43
C GLN A 6 -15.97 6.43 1.05
N ARG A 7 -15.08 7.11 0.33
CA ARG A 7 -15.28 7.66 -1.01
C ARG A 7 -14.62 6.84 -2.12
N SER A 8 -14.31 5.60 -1.85
CA SER A 8 -13.73 4.69 -2.83
C SER A 8 -14.79 3.83 -3.50
N VAL A 9 -14.53 3.45 -4.74
CA VAL A 9 -15.37 2.47 -5.46
C VAL A 9 -15.39 1.14 -4.72
N GLY A 10 -14.27 0.72 -4.14
CA GLY A 10 -14.18 -0.54 -3.40
C GLY A 10 -15.12 -0.61 -2.19
N THR A 11 -15.40 0.52 -1.53
CA THR A 11 -16.33 0.57 -0.40
C THR A 11 -17.78 0.74 -0.86
N THR A 12 -18.02 1.58 -1.88
CA THR A 12 -19.38 1.95 -2.30
C THR A 12 -19.97 1.00 -3.32
N GLY A 13 -19.13 0.33 -4.11
CA GLY A 13 -19.54 -0.49 -5.25
C GLY A 13 -20.03 0.30 -6.46
N ASN A 14 -19.94 1.64 -6.41
CA ASN A 14 -20.39 2.56 -7.45
C ASN A 14 -19.24 3.36 -8.04
N LEU A 15 -19.35 3.75 -9.30
CA LEU A 15 -18.37 4.62 -9.97
C LEU A 15 -18.57 6.11 -9.62
N VAL A 16 -19.82 6.51 -9.39
CA VAL A 16 -20.20 7.88 -9.07
C VAL A 16 -21.15 7.94 -7.89
N ASP A 17 -21.15 9.05 -7.18
CA ASP A 17 -22.13 9.36 -6.13
C ASP A 17 -23.45 9.90 -6.71
N GLU A 18 -24.41 10.26 -5.84
CA GLU A 18 -25.73 10.78 -6.22
C GLU A 18 -25.64 12.13 -6.95
N ASP A 19 -24.57 12.88 -6.74
CA ASP A 19 -24.31 14.16 -7.39
C ASP A 19 -23.52 14.03 -8.69
N GLY A 20 -23.14 12.79 -9.08
CA GLY A 20 -22.35 12.50 -10.29
C GLY A 20 -20.84 12.66 -10.13
N ASN A 21 -20.32 12.86 -8.90
CA ASN A 21 -18.90 12.91 -8.67
C ASN A 21 -18.29 11.51 -8.67
N GLN A 22 -17.13 11.37 -9.28
CA GLN A 22 -16.43 10.07 -9.33
C GLN A 22 -15.92 9.66 -7.96
N TYR A 23 -16.14 8.41 -7.59
CA TYR A 23 -15.49 7.79 -6.44
C TYR A 23 -14.02 7.46 -6.72
N LEU A 24 -13.22 7.47 -5.66
CA LEU A 24 -11.78 7.23 -5.72
C LEU A 24 -11.48 5.78 -6.10
N ARG A 25 -10.52 5.60 -7.01
CA ARG A 25 -9.98 4.29 -7.42
C ARG A 25 -8.51 4.14 -7.07
N ILE A 26 -7.76 5.25 -7.13
CA ILE A 26 -6.31 5.29 -6.96
C ILE A 26 -5.95 6.44 -6.02
N ILE A 27 -4.93 6.25 -5.20
CA ILE A 27 -4.31 7.30 -4.39
C ILE A 27 -2.81 7.28 -4.62
N VAL A 28 -2.23 8.45 -4.92
CA VAL A 28 -0.78 8.63 -5.05
C VAL A 28 -0.23 9.29 -3.79
N PHE A 29 0.76 8.67 -3.19
CA PHE A 29 1.47 9.16 -2.01
C PHE A 29 2.83 9.72 -2.40
N SER A 30 3.10 10.97 -2.04
CA SER A 30 4.39 11.63 -2.28
C SER A 30 4.82 12.46 -1.08
N GLY A 31 6.08 12.83 -1.02
CA GLY A 31 6.60 13.80 -0.06
C GLY A 31 6.53 15.23 -0.63
N ALA A 32 6.16 16.21 0.20
CA ALA A 32 6.05 17.61 -0.22
C ALA A 32 7.42 18.30 -0.45
N GLY A 33 8.55 17.64 -0.12
CA GLY A 33 9.87 18.22 -0.23
C GLY A 33 10.86 17.26 -0.90
N LYS A 34 12.15 17.44 -0.57
CA LYS A 34 13.25 16.63 -1.12
C LYS A 34 13.26 15.17 -0.61
N HIS A 35 12.47 14.85 0.40
CA HIS A 35 12.37 13.52 1.01
C HIS A 35 10.93 13.07 1.15
N PHE A 36 10.70 11.79 1.00
CA PHE A 36 9.38 11.20 1.20
C PHE A 36 8.99 11.26 2.69
N CYS A 37 9.76 10.62 3.55
CA CYS A 37 9.50 10.62 5.00
C CYS A 37 10.78 10.22 5.76
N ALA A 38 11.25 11.08 6.64
CA ALA A 38 12.46 10.81 7.43
C ALA A 38 12.19 10.02 8.73
N GLY A 39 10.96 9.60 8.96
CA GLY A 39 10.53 8.88 10.16
C GLY A 39 9.79 9.77 11.16
N ALA A 40 9.60 9.27 12.37
CA ALA A 40 8.96 10.01 13.46
C ALA A 40 9.87 11.15 13.99
N ASP A 41 9.24 12.15 14.60
CA ASP A 41 9.98 13.20 15.31
C ASP A 41 10.70 12.60 16.53
N ILE A 42 12.04 12.68 16.51
CA ILE A 42 12.89 12.10 17.55
C ILE A 42 12.68 12.79 18.90
N ASN A 43 12.36 14.10 18.93
CA ASN A 43 12.07 14.79 20.17
C ASN A 43 10.75 14.27 20.78
N MET A 44 9.71 14.14 19.97
CA MET A 44 8.45 13.54 20.44
C MET A 44 8.67 12.11 20.96
N MET A 45 9.48 11.29 20.25
CA MET A 45 9.78 9.93 20.71
C MET A 45 10.55 9.90 22.05
N ARG A 46 11.52 10.78 22.21
CA ARG A 46 12.27 10.92 23.48
C ARG A 46 11.35 11.34 24.62
N ASP A 47 10.52 12.35 24.38
CA ASP A 47 9.61 12.88 25.40
C ASP A 47 8.54 11.86 25.78
N ALA A 48 8.06 11.05 24.82
CA ALA A 48 7.19 9.92 25.05
C ALA A 48 7.83 8.84 25.96
N GLY A 49 9.15 8.76 26.03
CA GLY A 49 9.86 7.86 26.95
C GLY A 49 9.59 8.14 28.43
N ALA A 50 9.10 9.34 28.79
CA ALA A 50 8.65 9.70 30.12
C ALA A 50 7.20 9.32 30.43
N ASN A 51 6.43 8.91 29.43
CA ASN A 51 5.03 8.50 29.56
C ASN A 51 4.93 7.14 30.25
N SER A 52 3.76 6.87 30.82
CA SER A 52 3.43 5.55 31.32
C SER A 52 3.46 4.48 30.22
N PRO A 53 3.67 3.20 30.53
CA PRO A 53 3.58 2.12 29.57
C PRO A 53 2.24 2.09 28.80
N GLU A 54 1.14 2.44 29.45
CA GLU A 54 -0.18 2.49 28.81
C GLU A 54 -0.29 3.63 27.79
N GLU A 55 0.20 4.82 28.09
CA GLU A 55 0.24 5.95 27.17
C GLU A 55 1.11 5.64 25.96
N ASN A 56 2.30 5.06 26.16
CA ASN A 56 3.19 4.62 25.07
C ASN A 56 2.52 3.56 24.19
N ARG A 57 1.75 2.64 24.79
CA ARG A 57 0.99 1.64 24.03
C ARG A 57 -0.13 2.30 23.20
N GLN A 58 -0.80 3.30 23.72
CA GLN A 58 -1.84 4.05 22.98
C GLN A 58 -1.24 4.81 21.79
N ASP A 59 -0.08 5.42 21.94
CA ASP A 59 0.64 6.09 20.84
C ASP A 59 1.06 5.09 19.76
N SER A 60 1.59 3.93 20.15
CA SER A 60 1.88 2.84 19.22
C SER A 60 0.63 2.35 18.49
N ALA A 61 -0.51 2.27 19.17
CA ALA A 61 -1.78 1.90 18.56
C ALA A 61 -2.32 2.94 17.57
N ARG A 62 -2.01 4.23 17.75
CA ARG A 62 -2.31 5.28 16.76
C ARG A 62 -1.48 5.10 15.49
N LEU A 63 -0.19 4.79 15.64
CA LEU A 63 0.69 4.49 14.50
C LEU A 63 0.24 3.21 13.78
N ASP A 64 -0.11 2.16 14.51
CA ASP A 64 -0.63 0.94 13.92
C ASP A 64 -1.89 1.19 13.10
N ARG A 65 -2.84 1.99 13.60
CA ARG A 65 -4.03 2.37 12.82
C ARG A 65 -3.68 3.09 11.51
N LEU A 66 -2.63 3.93 11.52
CA LEU A 66 -2.16 4.60 10.31
C LEU A 66 -1.67 3.58 9.27
N PHE A 67 -0.78 2.67 9.66
CA PHE A 67 -0.23 1.66 8.76
C PHE A 67 -1.28 0.66 8.29
N ASN A 68 -2.11 0.17 9.22
CA ASN A 68 -3.18 -0.75 8.87
C ASN A 68 -4.21 -0.11 7.92
N GLY A 69 -4.58 1.17 8.16
CA GLY A 69 -5.49 1.90 7.29
C GLY A 69 -4.94 2.14 5.88
N LEU A 70 -3.62 2.29 5.75
CA LEU A 70 -2.98 2.37 4.43
C LEU A 70 -2.88 0.99 3.77
N TRP A 71 -2.42 -0.02 4.50
CA TRP A 71 -2.27 -1.39 4.03
C TRP A 71 -3.59 -2.02 3.54
N SER A 72 -4.70 -1.73 4.24
CA SER A 72 -6.02 -2.24 3.90
C SER A 72 -6.89 -1.25 3.11
N HIS A 73 -6.31 -0.16 2.59
CA HIS A 73 -7.08 0.87 1.90
C HIS A 73 -7.71 0.31 0.62
N PRO A 74 -9.02 0.51 0.38
CA PRO A 74 -9.74 -0.10 -0.75
C PRO A 74 -9.32 0.44 -2.14
N CYS A 75 -8.67 1.62 -2.22
CA CYS A 75 -8.08 2.10 -3.46
C CYS A 75 -6.75 1.40 -3.77
N PHE A 76 -6.36 1.39 -5.04
CA PHE A 76 -4.98 1.09 -5.43
C PHE A 76 -4.06 2.23 -4.98
N THR A 77 -2.98 1.90 -4.27
CA THR A 77 -2.09 2.89 -3.66
C THR A 77 -0.72 2.91 -4.33
N ILE A 78 -0.33 4.09 -4.84
CA ILE A 78 0.94 4.30 -5.55
C ILE A 78 1.86 5.15 -4.69
N GLY A 79 3.11 4.74 -4.54
CA GLY A 79 4.18 5.54 -3.94
C GLY A 79 5.02 6.23 -5.00
N SER A 80 5.11 7.56 -4.94
CA SER A 80 6.06 8.38 -5.69
C SER A 80 7.15 8.85 -4.72
N ILE A 81 8.25 8.10 -4.65
CA ILE A 81 9.21 8.18 -3.55
C ILE A 81 10.52 8.84 -3.98
N THR A 82 10.88 9.92 -3.30
CA THR A 82 12.14 10.63 -3.52
C THR A 82 12.97 10.74 -2.24
N GLY A 83 14.28 10.78 -2.37
CA GLY A 83 15.22 11.05 -1.26
C GLY A 83 15.23 9.96 -0.21
N VAL A 84 14.67 10.19 1.00
CA VAL A 84 14.72 9.18 2.07
C VAL A 84 13.34 8.70 2.49
N ALA A 85 13.27 7.41 2.86
CA ALA A 85 12.15 6.76 3.56
C ALA A 85 12.74 5.97 4.74
N LEU A 86 12.68 6.52 5.96
CA LEU A 86 13.37 5.97 7.13
C LEU A 86 12.38 5.61 8.24
N GLY A 87 12.62 4.52 8.95
CA GLY A 87 11.78 4.08 10.05
C GLY A 87 10.31 3.96 9.65
N GLY A 88 9.43 4.74 10.28
CA GLY A 88 8.01 4.83 9.90
C GLY A 88 7.80 5.17 8.42
N GLY A 89 8.70 5.94 7.78
CA GLY A 89 8.67 6.21 6.34
C GLY A 89 8.87 4.94 5.50
N ALA A 90 9.75 4.04 5.92
CA ALA A 90 9.91 2.74 5.29
C ALA A 90 8.65 1.86 5.51
N GLY A 91 8.03 1.98 6.68
CA GLY A 91 6.74 1.34 6.97
C GLY A 91 5.62 1.80 6.04
N LEU A 92 5.52 3.12 5.77
CA LEU A 92 4.56 3.65 4.80
C LEU A 92 4.79 3.06 3.40
N VAL A 93 6.05 3.04 2.94
CA VAL A 93 6.41 2.43 1.64
C VAL A 93 5.98 0.96 1.58
N ALA A 94 6.19 0.21 2.66
CA ALA A 94 5.82 -1.21 2.72
C ALA A 94 4.31 -1.47 2.64
N CYS A 95 3.48 -0.49 2.98
CA CYS A 95 2.02 -0.58 2.93
C CYS A 95 1.42 -0.25 1.56
N LEU A 96 2.19 0.27 0.61
CA LEU A 96 1.70 0.69 -0.71
C LEU A 96 1.66 -0.49 -1.68
N ASP A 97 0.72 -0.47 -2.63
CA ASP A 97 0.56 -1.55 -3.61
C ASP A 97 1.65 -1.53 -4.68
N HIS A 98 2.04 -0.34 -5.13
CA HIS A 98 3.12 -0.15 -6.12
C HIS A 98 3.95 1.08 -5.77
N VAL A 99 5.26 0.94 -5.84
CA VAL A 99 6.20 2.01 -5.45
C VAL A 99 7.18 2.29 -6.58
N ILE A 100 7.16 3.54 -7.03
CA ILE A 100 8.12 4.10 -7.98
C ILE A 100 9.05 5.02 -7.20
N ALA A 101 10.35 4.83 -7.31
CA ALA A 101 11.33 5.64 -6.58
C ALA A 101 12.40 6.22 -7.50
N THR A 102 12.90 7.39 -7.13
CA THR A 102 14.07 7.95 -7.80
C THR A 102 15.35 7.16 -7.46
N ASP A 103 16.34 7.19 -8.34
CA ASP A 103 17.62 6.48 -8.22
C ASP A 103 18.43 6.89 -6.97
N ASN A 104 18.19 8.08 -6.43
CA ASN A 104 18.82 8.59 -5.21
C ASN A 104 18.12 8.13 -3.92
N VAL A 105 17.03 7.35 -3.99
CA VAL A 105 16.29 6.92 -2.81
C VAL A 105 17.16 6.14 -1.83
N LYS A 106 16.94 6.37 -0.52
CA LYS A 106 17.52 5.60 0.57
C LYS A 106 16.41 5.15 1.52
N ILE A 107 16.29 3.84 1.70
CA ILE A 107 15.30 3.23 2.59
C ILE A 107 16.02 2.55 3.75
N ALA A 108 15.50 2.66 4.96
CA ALA A 108 16.05 1.95 6.12
C ALA A 108 15.01 1.70 7.21
N LEU A 109 15.15 0.56 7.89
CA LEU A 109 14.56 0.30 9.20
C LEU A 109 15.56 0.84 10.24
N SER A 110 15.50 2.15 10.53
CA SER A 110 16.55 2.87 11.26
C SER A 110 16.46 2.75 12.77
N GLU A 111 15.41 2.12 13.28
CA GLU A 111 15.03 2.00 14.69
C GLU A 111 16.16 1.38 15.55
N GLY A 112 16.84 0.36 15.03
CA GLY A 112 17.94 -0.30 15.74
C GLY A 112 19.11 0.61 16.10
N LYS A 113 19.36 1.70 15.32
CA LYS A 113 20.38 2.70 15.64
C LYS A 113 19.99 3.62 16.79
N LEU A 114 18.72 3.64 17.13
CA LEU A 114 18.17 4.40 18.27
C LEU A 114 17.95 3.52 19.51
N GLY A 115 18.33 2.24 19.44
CA GLY A 115 18.08 1.28 20.52
C GLY A 115 16.62 0.84 20.68
N ILE A 116 15.80 1.04 19.65
CA ILE A 116 14.39 0.64 19.59
C ILE A 116 14.14 -0.35 18.44
N LEU A 117 12.92 -0.83 18.29
CA LEU A 117 12.56 -1.85 17.32
C LEU A 117 11.55 -1.33 16.29
N PRO A 118 11.63 -1.75 15.02
CA PRO A 118 10.61 -1.47 14.00
C PRO A 118 9.37 -2.36 14.19
N ALA A 119 8.82 -2.41 15.43
CA ALA A 119 7.79 -3.38 15.80
C ALA A 119 6.44 -3.09 15.14
N VAL A 120 6.01 -1.83 15.13
CA VAL A 120 4.72 -1.42 14.57
C VAL A 120 4.70 -1.57 13.04
N ILE A 121 5.79 -1.21 12.36
CA ILE A 121 5.91 -1.35 10.91
C ILE A 121 6.32 -2.78 10.48
N GLY A 122 6.81 -3.56 11.43
CA GLY A 122 7.38 -4.89 11.19
C GLY A 122 6.50 -5.83 10.39
N PRO A 123 5.21 -6.03 10.74
CA PRO A 123 4.32 -6.92 10.01
C PRO A 123 4.19 -6.58 8.52
N TYR A 124 4.12 -5.30 8.17
CA TYR A 124 3.97 -4.82 6.79
C TYR A 124 5.25 -5.02 5.99
N VAL A 125 6.39 -4.63 6.57
CA VAL A 125 7.71 -4.83 5.93
C VAL A 125 8.04 -6.32 5.79
N TYR A 126 7.70 -7.14 6.79
CA TYR A 126 7.90 -8.58 6.75
C TYR A 126 7.09 -9.24 5.63
N ARG A 127 5.82 -8.88 5.47
CA ARG A 127 4.98 -9.40 4.38
C ARG A 127 5.53 -9.01 3.02
N ARG A 128 5.98 -7.78 2.85
CA ARG A 128 6.55 -7.29 1.60
C ARG A 128 7.87 -7.94 1.22
N LEU A 129 8.78 -8.14 2.18
CA LEU A 129 10.17 -8.53 1.92
C LEU A 129 10.50 -9.99 2.27
N GLY A 130 9.63 -10.65 3.02
CA GLY A 130 9.91 -11.96 3.60
C GLY A 130 10.89 -11.91 4.78
N SER A 131 11.00 -13.03 5.51
CA SER A 131 11.70 -13.12 6.79
C SER A 131 13.20 -12.79 6.71
N ALA A 132 13.89 -13.31 5.71
CA ALA A 132 15.33 -13.15 5.58
C ALA A 132 15.74 -11.69 5.33
N CYS A 133 15.02 -11.00 4.42
CA CYS A 133 15.31 -9.62 4.10
C CYS A 133 14.91 -8.68 5.24
N PHE A 134 13.73 -8.84 5.82
CA PHE A 134 13.30 -8.08 6.99
C PHE A 134 14.30 -8.21 8.15
N ARG A 135 14.67 -9.44 8.51
CA ARG A 135 15.63 -9.73 9.58
C ARG A 135 16.95 -9.02 9.35
N ARG A 136 17.52 -9.10 8.15
CA ARG A 136 18.76 -8.43 7.79
C ARG A 136 18.65 -6.93 7.94
N LEU A 137 17.63 -6.30 7.34
CA LEU A 137 17.46 -4.84 7.38
C LEU A 137 17.18 -4.31 8.78
N ALA A 138 16.35 -5.00 9.57
CA ALA A 138 16.05 -4.60 10.94
C ALA A 138 17.27 -4.69 11.86
N MET A 139 18.07 -5.76 11.74
CA MET A 139 19.26 -5.96 12.58
C MET A 139 20.44 -5.06 12.19
N GLN A 140 20.62 -4.79 10.90
CA GLN A 140 21.71 -3.92 10.44
C GLN A 140 21.35 -2.43 10.56
N ALA A 141 20.06 -2.09 10.48
CA ALA A 141 19.56 -0.72 10.43
C ALA A 141 20.31 0.16 9.42
N SER A 142 20.80 -0.44 8.33
CA SER A 142 21.55 0.23 7.27
C SER A 142 20.61 0.76 6.20
N ARG A 143 21.05 1.82 5.52
CA ARG A 143 20.31 2.37 4.36
C ARG A 143 20.61 1.54 3.13
N ILE A 144 19.57 1.08 2.45
CA ILE A 144 19.65 0.49 1.11
C ILE A 144 19.36 1.55 0.06
N GLY A 145 20.02 1.46 -1.11
CA GLY A 145 19.76 2.32 -2.25
C GLY A 145 18.71 1.75 -3.19
N ALA A 146 18.39 2.51 -4.25
CA ALA A 146 17.34 2.19 -5.22
C ALA A 146 17.46 0.78 -5.81
N GLN A 147 18.65 0.39 -6.28
CA GLN A 147 18.86 -0.91 -6.91
C GLN A 147 18.69 -2.09 -5.95
N GLU A 148 19.11 -1.93 -4.70
CA GLU A 148 18.89 -2.94 -3.68
C GLU A 148 17.42 -3.01 -3.27
N ALA A 149 16.75 -1.87 -3.14
CA ALA A 149 15.32 -1.79 -2.85
C ALA A 149 14.48 -2.45 -3.95
N LEU A 150 14.83 -2.25 -5.23
CA LEU A 150 14.21 -2.91 -6.37
C LEU A 150 14.44 -4.43 -6.32
N ARG A 151 15.69 -4.86 -6.13
CA ARG A 151 16.04 -6.29 -6.07
C ARG A 151 15.37 -7.03 -4.91
N THR A 152 15.09 -6.36 -3.82
CA THR A 152 14.45 -6.95 -2.62
C THR A 152 12.92 -6.88 -2.66
N GLY A 153 12.32 -6.22 -3.65
CA GLY A 153 10.87 -6.01 -3.73
C GLY A 153 10.35 -4.93 -2.78
N PHE A 154 11.24 -4.06 -2.27
CA PHE A 154 10.80 -2.91 -1.48
C PHE A 154 10.14 -1.85 -2.36
N ILE A 155 10.60 -1.72 -3.61
CA ILE A 155 10.01 -0.88 -4.66
C ILE A 155 9.89 -1.69 -5.95
N GLU A 156 9.00 -1.29 -6.85
CA GLU A 156 8.74 -1.97 -8.13
C GLU A 156 9.45 -1.31 -9.30
N GLN A 157 9.75 0.00 -9.21
CA GLN A 157 10.37 0.73 -10.32
C GLN A 157 11.36 1.78 -9.83
N VAL A 158 12.43 2.00 -10.60
CA VAL A 158 13.41 3.07 -10.40
C VAL A 158 13.40 4.00 -11.60
N VAL A 159 13.36 5.31 -11.34
CA VAL A 159 13.39 6.37 -12.35
C VAL A 159 14.54 7.35 -12.07
N SER A 160 14.98 8.05 -13.11
CA SER A 160 16.17 8.91 -13.02
C SER A 160 15.85 10.40 -12.82
N SER A 161 14.62 10.81 -13.10
CA SER A 161 14.20 12.22 -13.02
C SER A 161 12.79 12.38 -12.47
N SER A 162 12.42 13.60 -12.09
CA SER A 162 11.05 13.94 -11.70
C SER A 162 10.09 13.83 -12.87
N GLN A 163 10.53 14.08 -14.09
CA GLN A 163 9.72 13.93 -15.29
C GLN A 163 9.41 12.44 -15.56
N ASP A 164 10.42 11.56 -15.44
CA ASP A 164 10.22 10.11 -15.56
C ASP A 164 9.30 9.59 -14.45
N MET A 165 9.38 10.16 -13.25
CA MET A 165 8.47 9.83 -12.13
C MET A 165 7.04 10.16 -12.48
N GLU A 166 6.78 11.37 -12.94
CA GLU A 166 5.43 11.81 -13.34
C GLU A 166 4.87 10.95 -14.47
N GLN A 167 5.69 10.68 -15.50
CA GLN A 167 5.28 9.82 -16.61
C GLN A 167 4.95 8.41 -16.13
N SER A 168 5.83 7.79 -15.32
CA SER A 168 5.62 6.43 -14.80
C SER A 168 4.38 6.32 -13.91
N VAL A 169 4.10 7.34 -13.09
CA VAL A 169 2.89 7.38 -12.27
C VAL A 169 1.65 7.48 -13.17
N ASN A 170 1.67 8.33 -14.18
CA ASN A 170 0.55 8.51 -15.11
C ASN A 170 0.30 7.25 -15.95
N ASP A 171 1.35 6.58 -16.42
CA ASP A 171 1.25 5.32 -17.15
C ASP A 171 0.62 4.23 -16.29
N LEU A 172 1.06 4.11 -15.03
CA LEU A 172 0.50 3.15 -14.07
C LEU A 172 -0.97 3.47 -13.75
N ILE A 173 -1.32 4.74 -13.55
CA ILE A 173 -2.71 5.17 -13.37
C ILE A 173 -3.54 4.74 -14.58
N ALA A 174 -3.07 5.04 -15.80
CA ALA A 174 -3.76 4.67 -17.02
C ALA A 174 -3.97 3.15 -17.13
N GLU A 175 -2.97 2.35 -16.76
CA GLU A 175 -3.07 0.88 -16.74
C GLU A 175 -4.14 0.41 -15.72
N VAL A 176 -4.07 0.85 -14.48
CA VAL A 176 -5.01 0.47 -13.41
C VAL A 176 -6.45 0.91 -13.77
N MET A 177 -6.60 2.06 -14.42
CA MET A 177 -7.92 2.55 -14.86
C MET A 177 -8.57 1.68 -15.93
N THR A 178 -7.84 0.80 -16.60
CA THR A 178 -8.41 -0.20 -17.53
C THR A 178 -9.04 -1.40 -16.83
N THR A 179 -8.74 -1.64 -15.56
CA THR A 179 -9.24 -2.78 -14.77
C THR A 179 -10.58 -2.47 -14.12
N GLY A 180 -11.37 -3.50 -13.82
CA GLY A 180 -12.63 -3.34 -13.07
C GLY A 180 -12.36 -2.77 -11.67
N PRO A 181 -12.98 -1.65 -11.29
CA PRO A 181 -12.66 -0.95 -10.04
C PRO A 181 -12.97 -1.75 -8.78
N CYS A 182 -14.07 -2.52 -8.74
CA CYS A 182 -14.37 -3.41 -7.63
C CYS A 182 -13.43 -4.62 -7.63
N ALA A 183 -13.06 -5.14 -8.81
CA ALA A 183 -12.11 -6.25 -8.93
C ALA A 183 -10.73 -5.89 -8.34
N VAL A 184 -10.24 -4.67 -8.56
CA VAL A 184 -8.97 -4.17 -7.98
C VAL A 184 -9.04 -4.16 -6.44
N SER A 185 -10.12 -3.59 -5.89
CA SER A 185 -10.30 -3.53 -4.43
C SER A 185 -10.42 -4.92 -3.81
N LEU A 186 -11.20 -5.79 -4.42
CA LEU A 186 -11.43 -7.16 -3.94
C LEU A 186 -10.19 -8.05 -4.11
N ALA A 187 -9.34 -7.80 -5.11
CA ALA A 187 -8.05 -8.48 -5.21
C ALA A 187 -7.13 -8.16 -4.02
N LYS A 188 -7.15 -6.89 -3.54
CA LYS A 188 -6.45 -6.51 -2.31
C LYS A 188 -7.06 -7.19 -1.09
N GLU A 189 -8.39 -7.18 -0.94
CA GLU A 189 -9.09 -7.87 0.15
C GLU A 189 -8.72 -9.37 0.18
N LEU A 190 -8.75 -10.04 -0.96
CA LEU A 190 -8.35 -11.43 -1.08
C LEU A 190 -6.88 -11.67 -0.65
N THR A 191 -5.96 -10.75 -0.98
CA THR A 191 -4.57 -10.81 -0.50
C THR A 191 -4.50 -10.69 1.03
N LEU A 192 -5.30 -9.80 1.62
CA LEU A 192 -5.37 -9.65 3.09
C LEU A 192 -5.95 -10.91 3.75
N ASP A 193 -6.92 -11.54 3.11
CA ASP A 193 -7.48 -12.81 3.59
C ASP A 193 -6.42 -13.91 3.59
N PHE A 194 -5.62 -14.04 2.53
CA PHE A 194 -4.50 -15.00 2.49
C PHE A 194 -3.46 -14.75 3.58
N ASP A 195 -3.11 -13.48 3.82
CA ASP A 195 -2.14 -13.09 4.85
C ASP A 195 -2.61 -13.38 6.28
N ARG A 196 -3.91 -13.36 6.49
CA ARG A 196 -4.56 -13.49 7.82
C ARG A 196 -5.25 -14.82 8.02
N TRP A 197 -5.18 -15.73 7.03
CA TRP A 197 -5.94 -16.97 7.05
C TRP A 197 -5.52 -17.88 8.22
N THR A 198 -6.50 -18.28 9.01
CA THR A 198 -6.31 -19.19 10.16
C THR A 198 -7.16 -20.46 10.07
N GLY A 199 -7.97 -20.58 8.99
CA GLY A 199 -8.79 -21.75 8.71
C GLY A 199 -8.03 -22.90 8.06
N SER A 200 -8.75 -24.00 7.75
CA SER A 200 -8.19 -25.11 6.99
C SER A 200 -8.04 -24.76 5.50
N ASP A 201 -7.22 -25.53 4.78
CA ASP A 201 -7.08 -25.43 3.32
C ASP A 201 -8.42 -25.64 2.59
N GLU A 202 -9.30 -26.47 3.13
CA GLU A 202 -10.63 -26.71 2.57
C GLU A 202 -11.51 -25.45 2.69
N GLN A 203 -11.51 -24.83 3.87
CA GLN A 203 -12.23 -23.55 4.08
C GLN A 203 -11.67 -22.44 3.20
N LEU A 204 -10.35 -22.40 2.96
CA LEU A 204 -9.74 -21.44 2.04
C LEU A 204 -10.21 -21.68 0.60
N ARG A 205 -10.26 -22.94 0.16
CA ARG A 205 -10.79 -23.28 -1.18
C ARG A 205 -12.25 -22.85 -1.34
N GLU A 206 -13.11 -23.16 -0.39
CA GLU A 206 -14.52 -22.73 -0.43
C GLU A 206 -14.63 -21.20 -0.50
N HIS A 207 -13.87 -20.48 0.34
CA HIS A 207 -13.81 -19.02 0.33
C HIS A 207 -13.42 -18.47 -1.06
N THR A 208 -12.40 -19.02 -1.70
CA THR A 208 -11.95 -18.56 -3.03
C THR A 208 -12.92 -18.93 -4.15
N LEU A 209 -13.61 -20.07 -4.04
CA LEU A 209 -14.69 -20.46 -4.97
C LEU A 209 -15.87 -19.49 -4.88
N ASP A 210 -16.29 -19.15 -3.67
CA ASP A 210 -17.36 -18.18 -3.43
C ASP A 210 -16.98 -16.78 -3.94
N PHE A 211 -15.75 -16.35 -3.70
CA PHE A 211 -15.23 -15.07 -4.20
C PHE A 211 -15.30 -15.01 -5.74
N THR A 212 -14.78 -16.03 -6.41
CA THR A 212 -14.79 -16.14 -7.87
C THR A 212 -16.21 -16.17 -8.44
N SER A 213 -17.10 -16.97 -7.82
CA SER A 213 -18.49 -17.09 -8.25
C SER A 213 -19.24 -15.76 -8.14
N ARG A 214 -19.11 -15.09 -6.98
CA ARG A 214 -19.72 -13.78 -6.72
C ARG A 214 -19.25 -12.73 -7.73
N MET A 215 -17.94 -12.64 -7.97
CA MET A 215 -17.37 -11.66 -8.92
C MET A 215 -17.83 -11.92 -10.34
N ARG A 216 -17.86 -13.17 -10.78
CA ARG A 216 -18.35 -13.53 -12.12
C ARG A 216 -19.81 -13.14 -12.31
N GLY A 217 -20.66 -13.31 -11.29
CA GLY A 217 -22.08 -12.96 -11.31
C GLY A 217 -22.39 -11.49 -11.04
N SER A 218 -21.40 -10.67 -10.69
CA SER A 218 -21.60 -9.25 -10.39
C SER A 218 -21.89 -8.43 -11.66
N ASN A 219 -22.47 -7.24 -11.48
CA ASN A 219 -22.71 -6.32 -12.60
C ASN A 219 -21.38 -5.93 -13.28
N GLU A 220 -20.31 -5.69 -12.52
CA GLU A 220 -18.99 -5.38 -13.05
C GLU A 220 -18.40 -6.57 -13.82
N GLY A 221 -18.48 -7.78 -13.25
CA GLY A 221 -18.01 -9.00 -13.92
C GLY A 221 -18.76 -9.26 -15.24
N GLN A 222 -20.07 -9.07 -15.27
CA GLN A 222 -20.88 -9.24 -16.49
C GLN A 222 -20.61 -8.15 -17.52
N GLU A 223 -20.43 -6.89 -17.11
CA GLU A 223 -20.01 -5.82 -18.01
C GLU A 223 -18.63 -6.11 -18.63
N GLY A 224 -17.65 -6.53 -17.80
CA GLY A 224 -16.32 -6.87 -18.29
C GLY A 224 -16.32 -7.99 -19.30
N LEU A 225 -17.06 -9.06 -19.06
CA LEU A 225 -17.23 -10.19 -19.98
C LEU A 225 -17.93 -9.78 -21.28
N SER A 226 -19.03 -9.02 -21.17
CA SER A 226 -19.79 -8.55 -22.33
C SER A 226 -18.98 -7.60 -23.20
N SER A 227 -18.31 -6.62 -22.60
CA SER A 227 -17.47 -5.65 -23.32
C SER A 227 -16.33 -6.33 -24.07
N PHE A 228 -15.71 -7.36 -23.48
CA PHE A 228 -14.67 -8.16 -24.12
C PHE A 228 -15.20 -8.94 -25.34
N LEU A 229 -16.34 -9.63 -25.21
CA LEU A 229 -16.96 -10.40 -26.30
C LEU A 229 -17.45 -9.49 -27.44
N GLU A 230 -17.97 -8.32 -27.10
CA GLU A 230 -18.49 -7.32 -28.03
C GLU A 230 -17.39 -6.43 -28.64
N LYS A 231 -16.14 -6.58 -28.17
CA LYS A 231 -14.97 -5.80 -28.60
C LYS A 231 -15.17 -4.26 -28.43
N ARG A 232 -15.79 -3.86 -27.34
CA ARG A 232 -15.97 -2.48 -26.93
C ARG A 232 -15.25 -2.19 -25.60
N ASP A 233 -15.12 -0.93 -25.27
CA ASP A 233 -14.64 -0.56 -23.94
C ASP A 233 -15.68 -0.84 -22.87
N ALA A 234 -15.22 -1.26 -21.69
CA ALA A 234 -16.06 -1.38 -20.51
C ALA A 234 -16.40 0.01 -19.96
N ASN A 235 -17.56 0.13 -19.31
CA ASN A 235 -18.11 1.39 -18.83
C ASN A 235 -17.24 2.14 -17.81
N TRP A 236 -16.28 1.47 -17.17
CA TRP A 236 -15.34 2.09 -16.23
C TRP A 236 -14.08 2.68 -16.88
N LYS A 237 -13.92 2.57 -18.21
CA LYS A 237 -12.81 3.15 -18.96
C LYS A 237 -13.11 4.55 -19.49
N SER A 238 -14.36 5.00 -19.36
CA SER A 238 -14.82 6.30 -19.84
C SER A 238 -14.53 7.43 -18.85
#